data_1c768318a6779373cbd9153b9fe97467
#
_entry.id   1c768318a6779373cbd9153b9fe97467
#
_cell.length_a   1.000
_cell.length_b   1.000
_cell.length_c   1.000
_cell.angle_alpha   90.00
_cell.angle_beta   90.00
_cell.angle_gamma   90.00
#
_symmetry.space_group_name_H-M   'P 1'
#
loop_
_entity.id
_entity.type
_entity.pdbx_description
1 polymer ?
#
loop_
_entity_poly.entity_id
_entity_poly.type
_entity_poly.pdbx_seq_one_letter_code
_entity_poly.pdbx_strand_id
1 'polypeptide(L)'
;MDIDEFWKNLEEGKDSITEVPKDRWDWREHYGNPDTDVNKTDIKWGGFIDGVAEFDPLFFGISPREADYVDPQQRLLMTYVWKALEDAGCSPQSLSGTGTGIFIGTGNTGYKDLFHRANLPIEVPCCYRSYDSFGGRPE
;
A
#
# COMPACT_ATOMS: atom_id res chain seq x y z
N MET A 1 3.82 10.22 9.49
CA MET A 1 2.55 10.55 10.21
C MET A 1 2.53 9.69 11.47
N ASP A 2 2.39 10.31 12.63
CA ASP A 2 2.10 9.64 13.89
C ASP A 2 0.59 9.74 14.20
N ILE A 3 0.14 9.08 15.25
CA ILE A 3 -1.27 9.00 15.62
C ILE A 3 -1.81 10.34 16.11
N ASP A 4 -0.95 11.13 16.77
CA ASP A 4 -1.32 12.45 17.31
C ASP A 4 -1.52 13.47 16.17
N GLU A 5 -0.65 13.42 15.16
CA GLU A 5 -0.79 14.24 13.96
C GLU A 5 -2.06 13.86 13.18
N PHE A 6 -2.36 12.56 13.08
CA PHE A 6 -3.59 12.09 12.44
C PHE A 6 -4.82 12.64 13.17
N TRP A 7 -4.86 12.50 14.51
CA TRP A 7 -5.96 13.00 15.32
C TRP A 7 -6.15 14.51 15.17
N LYS A 8 -5.05 15.27 15.27
CA LYS A 8 -5.05 16.71 15.07
C LYS A 8 -5.62 17.13 13.71
N ASN A 9 -5.23 16.43 12.64
CA ASN A 9 -5.75 16.71 11.30
C ASN A 9 -7.27 16.48 11.21
N LEU A 10 -7.79 15.47 11.92
CA LEU A 10 -9.23 15.24 12.02
C LEU A 10 -9.95 16.33 12.82
N GLU A 11 -9.42 16.73 13.97
CA GLU A 11 -10.00 17.79 14.79
C GLU A 11 -10.04 19.14 14.06
N GLU A 12 -8.98 19.45 13.30
CA GLU A 12 -8.87 20.68 12.52
C GLU A 12 -9.67 20.64 11.20
N GLY A 13 -10.21 19.49 10.84
CA GLY A 13 -10.88 19.30 9.55
C GLY A 13 -9.98 19.57 8.35
N LYS A 14 -8.68 19.25 8.48
CA LYS A 14 -7.67 19.51 7.44
C LYS A 14 -7.97 18.75 6.17
N ASP A 15 -8.06 19.47 5.06
CA ASP A 15 -8.10 18.86 3.73
C ASP A 15 -6.70 18.33 3.37
N SER A 16 -6.61 17.01 3.16
CA SER A 16 -5.38 16.31 2.79
C SER A 16 -5.27 16.04 1.29
N ILE A 17 -6.21 16.56 0.49
CA ILE A 17 -6.12 16.45 -0.97
C ILE A 17 -5.15 17.49 -1.50
N THR A 18 -4.21 17.04 -2.31
CA THR A 18 -3.17 17.90 -2.92
C THR A 18 -3.06 17.64 -4.41
N GLU A 19 -2.38 18.53 -5.14
CA GLU A 19 -1.99 18.22 -6.52
C GLU A 19 -1.02 17.04 -6.53
N VAL A 20 -1.06 16.25 -7.62
CA VAL A 20 -0.13 15.13 -7.82
C VAL A 20 1.31 15.62 -7.67
N PRO A 21 2.09 15.08 -6.71
CA PRO A 21 3.48 15.46 -6.52
C PRO A 21 4.34 15.09 -7.74
N LYS A 22 5.35 15.91 -8.02
CA LYS A 22 6.22 15.71 -9.19
C LYS A 22 7.03 14.42 -9.16
N ASP A 23 7.33 13.92 -7.96
CA ASP A 23 8.03 12.65 -7.77
C ASP A 23 7.15 11.42 -8.07
N ARG A 24 5.84 11.62 -8.19
CA ARG A 24 4.92 10.58 -8.64
C ARG A 24 4.82 10.56 -10.16
N TRP A 25 4.38 11.65 -10.76
CA TRP A 25 4.36 11.89 -12.21
C TRP A 25 4.02 13.36 -12.49
N ASP A 26 4.44 13.88 -13.66
CA ASP A 26 4.06 15.23 -14.06
C ASP A 26 2.67 15.21 -14.71
N TRP A 27 1.67 15.56 -13.92
CA TRP A 27 0.29 15.60 -14.36
C TRP A 27 0.05 16.61 -15.50
N ARG A 28 0.91 17.63 -15.65
CA ARG A 28 0.77 18.66 -16.70
C ARG A 28 0.95 18.10 -18.10
N GLU A 29 1.78 17.06 -18.24
CA GLU A 29 1.97 16.36 -19.52
C GLU A 29 0.72 15.60 -19.96
N HIS A 30 -0.13 15.20 -19.01
CA HIS A 30 -1.32 14.40 -19.26
C HIS A 30 -2.63 15.16 -19.02
N TYR A 31 -2.55 16.44 -18.63
CA TYR A 31 -3.75 17.24 -18.35
C TYR A 31 -4.41 17.71 -19.64
N GLY A 32 -5.72 17.60 -19.71
CA GLY A 32 -6.54 18.00 -20.83
C GLY A 32 -7.95 17.49 -20.71
N ASN A 33 -8.75 17.70 -21.74
CA ASN A 33 -10.13 17.21 -21.74
C ASN A 33 -10.17 15.73 -22.18
N PRO A 34 -10.55 14.78 -21.29
CA PRO A 34 -10.58 13.35 -21.63
C PRO A 34 -11.60 13.01 -22.73
N ASP A 35 -12.63 13.86 -22.94
CA ASP A 35 -13.66 13.62 -23.95
C ASP A 35 -13.20 13.97 -25.37
N THR A 36 -12.24 14.88 -25.52
CA THR A 36 -11.75 15.40 -26.80
C THR A 36 -10.31 15.01 -27.12
N ASP A 37 -9.51 14.80 -26.10
CA ASP A 37 -8.07 14.62 -26.23
C ASP A 37 -7.65 13.18 -25.88
N VAL A 38 -6.97 12.52 -26.79
CA VAL A 38 -6.49 11.14 -26.56
C VAL A 38 -5.41 11.12 -25.48
N ASN A 39 -5.51 10.18 -24.55
CA ASN A 39 -4.57 9.99 -23.43
C ASN A 39 -4.44 11.21 -22.49
N LYS A 40 -5.50 11.99 -22.33
CA LYS A 40 -5.57 13.10 -21.39
C LYS A 40 -6.51 12.80 -20.23
N THR A 41 -6.26 13.47 -19.11
CA THR A 41 -7.10 13.43 -17.90
C THR A 41 -7.28 14.84 -17.36
N ASP A 42 -8.43 15.12 -16.80
CA ASP A 42 -8.73 16.35 -16.05
C ASP A 42 -8.42 16.22 -14.55
N ILE A 43 -7.97 15.03 -14.13
CA ILE A 43 -7.65 14.72 -12.74
C ILE A 43 -6.21 15.14 -12.45
N LYS A 44 -6.04 16.04 -11.48
CA LYS A 44 -4.74 16.49 -10.99
C LYS A 44 -4.64 16.49 -9.46
N TRP A 45 -5.70 16.08 -8.78
CA TRP A 45 -5.80 16.07 -7.33
C TRP A 45 -5.92 14.66 -6.80
N GLY A 46 -5.36 14.40 -5.63
CA GLY A 46 -5.48 13.12 -4.97
C GLY A 46 -4.96 13.15 -3.53
N GLY A 47 -5.21 12.07 -2.80
CA GLY A 47 -4.61 11.83 -1.49
C GLY A 47 -3.27 11.13 -1.65
N PHE A 48 -2.19 11.79 -1.24
CA PHE A 48 -0.83 11.25 -1.34
C PHE A 48 -0.24 11.04 0.05
N ILE A 49 0.47 9.93 0.22
CA ILE A 49 1.17 9.57 1.45
C ILE A 49 2.66 9.72 1.21
N ASP A 50 3.32 10.46 2.11
CA ASP A 50 4.78 10.58 2.13
C ASP A 50 5.41 9.26 2.56
N GLY A 51 6.63 8.99 2.10
CA GLY A 51 7.40 7.82 2.51
C GLY A 51 6.82 6.48 2.03
N VAL A 52 5.92 6.46 1.03
CA VAL A 52 5.30 5.22 0.54
C VAL A 52 6.30 4.21 -0.02
N ALA A 53 7.48 4.68 -0.43
CA ALA A 53 8.58 3.84 -0.88
C ALA A 53 9.50 3.36 0.25
N GLU A 54 9.35 3.94 1.45
CA GLU A 54 10.16 3.60 2.61
C GLU A 54 9.62 2.32 3.26
N PHE A 55 10.48 1.31 3.31
CA PHE A 55 10.15 0.02 3.88
C PHE A 55 11.42 -0.69 4.33
N ASP A 56 11.42 -1.21 5.54
CA ASP A 56 12.51 -2.06 6.04
C ASP A 56 12.13 -3.54 5.85
N PRO A 57 12.54 -4.16 4.75
CA PRO A 57 12.18 -5.54 4.47
C PRO A 57 12.82 -6.52 5.46
N LEU A 58 14.02 -6.23 5.92
CA LEU A 58 14.75 -7.14 6.82
C LEU A 58 14.08 -7.22 8.20
N PHE A 59 13.49 -6.12 8.66
CA PHE A 59 12.70 -6.09 9.88
C PHE A 59 11.53 -7.08 9.82
N PHE A 60 10.89 -7.21 8.64
CA PHE A 60 9.78 -8.14 8.42
C PHE A 60 10.22 -9.53 7.92
N GLY A 61 11.51 -9.83 7.93
CA GLY A 61 12.03 -11.11 7.46
C GLY A 61 11.91 -11.33 5.95
N ILE A 62 11.75 -10.25 5.19
CA ILE A 62 11.63 -10.25 3.73
C ILE A 62 12.99 -9.92 3.13
N SER A 63 13.44 -10.69 2.14
CA SER A 63 14.68 -10.35 1.46
C SER A 63 14.52 -9.06 0.64
N PRO A 64 15.60 -8.25 0.46
CA PRO A 64 15.53 -7.03 -0.36
C PRO A 64 15.03 -7.30 -1.78
N ARG A 65 15.40 -8.44 -2.37
CA ARG A 65 14.93 -8.85 -3.70
C ARG A 65 13.42 -9.11 -3.72
N GLU A 66 12.89 -9.77 -2.69
CA GLU A 66 11.44 -10.01 -2.57
C GLU A 66 10.67 -8.71 -2.32
N ALA A 67 11.28 -7.78 -1.57
CA ALA A 67 10.66 -6.50 -1.25
C ALA A 67 10.28 -5.69 -2.48
N ASP A 68 11.05 -5.78 -3.55
CA ASP A 68 10.73 -5.10 -4.82
C ASP A 68 9.40 -5.55 -5.42
N TYR A 69 9.01 -6.80 -5.14
CA TYR A 69 7.75 -7.39 -5.65
C TYR A 69 6.57 -7.19 -4.70
N VAL A 70 6.80 -6.75 -3.46
CA VAL A 70 5.72 -6.51 -2.50
C VAL A 70 4.97 -5.23 -2.86
N ASP A 71 3.66 -5.34 -3.03
CA ASP A 71 2.81 -4.19 -3.32
C ASP A 71 2.94 -3.11 -2.23
N PRO A 72 3.05 -1.81 -2.58
CA PRO A 72 3.11 -0.73 -1.61
C PRO A 72 2.00 -0.77 -0.56
N GLN A 73 0.78 -1.18 -0.90
CA GLN A 73 -0.29 -1.38 0.09
C GLN A 73 0.10 -2.41 1.14
N GLN A 74 0.71 -3.54 0.74
CA GLN A 74 1.14 -4.58 1.67
C GLN A 74 2.25 -4.08 2.59
N ARG A 75 3.22 -3.32 2.07
CA ARG A 75 4.29 -2.71 2.87
C ARG A 75 3.73 -1.78 3.95
N LEU A 76 2.82 -0.89 3.54
CA LEU A 76 2.14 0.01 4.46
C LEU A 76 1.33 -0.75 5.51
N LEU A 77 0.57 -1.76 5.12
CA LEU A 77 -0.22 -2.58 6.04
C LEU A 77 0.66 -3.25 7.09
N MET A 78 1.76 -3.89 6.70
CA MET A 78 2.70 -4.51 7.65
C MET A 78 3.24 -3.48 8.64
N THR A 79 3.65 -2.32 8.14
CA THR A 79 4.18 -1.24 8.98
C THR A 79 3.14 -0.71 9.96
N TYR A 80 1.91 -0.46 9.50
CA TYR A 80 0.88 0.13 10.37
C TYR A 80 0.26 -0.89 11.33
N VAL A 81 0.15 -2.16 10.94
CA VAL A 81 -0.24 -3.22 11.89
C VAL A 81 0.78 -3.34 13.00
N TRP A 82 2.08 -3.31 12.66
CA TRP A 82 3.13 -3.33 13.68
C TRP A 82 3.03 -2.14 14.63
N LYS A 83 2.93 -0.92 14.10
CA LYS A 83 2.77 0.31 14.91
C LYS A 83 1.53 0.26 15.80
N ALA A 84 0.42 -0.26 15.29
CA ALA A 84 -0.80 -0.40 16.08
C ALA A 84 -0.64 -1.36 17.26
N LEU A 85 0.13 -2.44 17.09
CA LEU A 85 0.45 -3.36 18.18
C LEU A 85 1.35 -2.71 19.23
N GLU A 86 2.37 -1.97 18.79
CA GLU A 86 3.26 -1.22 19.68
C GLU A 86 2.49 -0.17 20.48
N ASP A 87 1.62 0.60 19.83
CA ASP A 87 0.79 1.63 20.48
C ASP A 87 -0.17 1.01 21.50
N ALA A 88 -0.71 -0.18 21.20
CA ALA A 88 -1.55 -0.94 22.13
C ALA A 88 -0.76 -1.60 23.29
N GLY A 89 0.57 -1.46 23.32
CA GLY A 89 1.43 -2.11 24.30
C GLY A 89 1.45 -3.65 24.19
N CYS A 90 1.09 -4.19 23.02
CA CYS A 90 1.07 -5.61 22.75
C CYS A 90 2.35 -6.07 22.06
N SER A 91 2.98 -7.13 22.57
CA SER A 91 4.05 -7.76 21.80
C SER A 91 3.48 -8.76 20.81
N PRO A 92 4.03 -8.89 19.59
CA PRO A 92 3.59 -9.90 18.63
C PRO A 92 3.65 -11.32 19.19
N GLN A 93 4.63 -11.59 20.06
CA GLN A 93 4.79 -12.88 20.72
C GLN A 93 3.63 -13.20 21.68
N SER A 94 3.07 -12.18 22.34
CA SER A 94 1.92 -12.36 23.23
C SER A 94 0.62 -12.70 22.49
N LEU A 95 0.55 -12.37 21.20
CA LEU A 95 -0.59 -12.65 20.34
C LEU A 95 -0.48 -14.01 19.65
N SER A 96 0.71 -14.61 19.62
CA SER A 96 0.91 -15.92 19.02
C SER A 96 0.13 -17.00 19.74
N GLY A 97 -0.65 -17.79 19.01
CA GLY A 97 -1.50 -18.85 19.56
C GLY A 97 -2.80 -18.39 20.23
N THR A 98 -3.10 -17.09 20.18
CA THR A 98 -4.39 -16.54 20.65
C THR A 98 -5.45 -16.60 19.55
N GLY A 99 -6.72 -16.35 19.92
CA GLY A 99 -7.84 -16.22 18.98
C GLY A 99 -7.88 -14.86 18.25
N THR A 100 -6.74 -14.18 18.07
CA THR A 100 -6.68 -12.88 17.41
C THR A 100 -6.75 -13.04 15.90
N GLY A 101 -7.67 -12.32 15.26
CA GLY A 101 -7.83 -12.29 13.81
C GLY A 101 -7.47 -10.93 13.23
N ILE A 102 -6.95 -10.92 12.00
CA ILE A 102 -6.69 -9.71 11.22
C ILE A 102 -7.63 -9.73 10.01
N PHE A 103 -8.40 -8.64 9.82
CA PHE A 103 -9.33 -8.47 8.72
C PHE A 103 -8.92 -7.24 7.91
N ILE A 104 -8.49 -7.45 6.67
CA ILE A 104 -7.95 -6.40 5.81
C ILE A 104 -8.65 -6.45 4.46
N GLY A 105 -9.13 -5.29 3.99
CA GLY A 105 -9.59 -5.10 2.62
C GLY A 105 -8.53 -4.36 1.81
N THR A 106 -8.16 -4.91 0.65
CA THR A 106 -7.27 -4.26 -0.31
C THR A 106 -7.90 -4.21 -1.70
N GLY A 107 -7.57 -3.17 -2.47
CA GLY A 107 -7.94 -3.08 -3.87
C GLY A 107 -6.83 -3.53 -4.82
N ASN A 108 -7.17 -3.71 -6.09
CA ASN A 108 -6.17 -3.91 -7.14
C ASN A 108 -5.46 -2.58 -7.42
N THR A 109 -4.15 -2.53 -7.22
CA THR A 109 -3.32 -1.35 -7.46
C THR A 109 -2.77 -1.27 -8.88
N GLY A 110 -2.86 -2.34 -9.65
CA GLY A 110 -2.14 -2.45 -10.92
C GLY A 110 -0.61 -2.59 -10.76
N TYR A 111 -0.10 -2.78 -9.53
CA TYR A 111 1.35 -2.87 -9.27
C TYR A 111 2.01 -4.01 -10.07
N LYS A 112 1.31 -5.13 -10.25
CA LYS A 112 1.78 -6.22 -11.12
C LYS A 112 2.04 -5.81 -12.57
N ASP A 113 1.24 -4.90 -13.08
CA ASP A 113 1.35 -4.47 -14.48
C ASP A 113 2.66 -3.71 -14.73
N LEU A 114 3.25 -3.12 -13.67
CA LEU A 114 4.56 -2.48 -13.75
C LEU A 114 5.67 -3.48 -14.08
N PHE A 115 5.59 -4.70 -13.51
CA PHE A 115 6.58 -5.75 -13.81
C PHE A 115 6.46 -6.25 -15.23
N HIS A 116 5.23 -6.44 -15.72
CA HIS A 116 5.00 -6.81 -17.12
C HIS A 116 5.55 -5.74 -18.08
N ARG A 117 5.31 -4.47 -17.80
CA ARG A 117 5.83 -3.36 -18.61
C ARG A 117 7.35 -3.25 -18.57
N ALA A 118 7.95 -3.60 -17.42
CA ALA A 118 9.40 -3.58 -17.24
C ALA A 118 10.09 -4.86 -17.74
N ASN A 119 9.36 -5.83 -18.31
CA ASN A 119 9.86 -7.16 -18.71
C ASN A 119 10.65 -7.87 -17.59
N LEU A 120 10.29 -7.63 -16.33
CA LEU A 120 10.89 -8.30 -15.20
C LEU A 120 10.31 -9.72 -15.06
N PRO A 121 11.16 -10.74 -14.81
CA PRO A 121 10.66 -12.08 -14.57
C PRO A 121 9.79 -12.06 -13.30
N ILE A 122 8.54 -12.47 -13.43
CA ILE A 122 7.65 -12.66 -12.28
C ILE A 122 7.99 -14.03 -11.67
N GLU A 123 9.15 -14.15 -11.10
CA GLU A 123 9.46 -15.22 -10.16
C GLU A 123 8.81 -14.83 -8.82
N VAL A 124 7.53 -15.10 -8.68
CA VAL A 124 6.75 -14.73 -7.51
C VAL A 124 7.11 -15.63 -6.34
N PRO A 125 7.85 -15.13 -5.36
CA PRO A 125 7.87 -15.77 -4.05
C PRO A 125 6.49 -15.63 -3.39
N CYS A 126 6.25 -16.43 -2.40
CA CYS A 126 5.03 -16.78 -1.67
C CYS A 126 4.05 -15.64 -1.27
N CYS A 127 4.44 -14.36 -1.37
CA CYS A 127 3.63 -13.21 -0.94
C CYS A 127 2.45 -12.89 -1.86
N TYR A 128 2.40 -13.52 -3.03
CA TYR A 128 1.39 -13.27 -4.06
C TYR A 128 0.35 -14.38 -4.18
N ARG A 129 0.14 -15.20 -3.16
CA ARG A 129 -1.07 -16.01 -3.13
C ARG A 129 -2.27 -15.07 -2.89
N SER A 130 -2.88 -14.62 -3.97
CA SER A 130 -4.25 -14.13 -3.91
C SER A 130 -5.08 -15.23 -3.26
N TYR A 131 -5.67 -14.93 -2.14
CA TYR A 131 -6.69 -15.80 -1.53
C TYR A 131 -7.98 -15.70 -2.38
N ASP A 132 -7.93 -16.19 -3.59
CA ASP A 132 -9.08 -16.29 -4.48
C ASP A 132 -9.89 -17.58 -4.27
N SER A 133 -9.80 -18.18 -3.10
CA SER A 133 -10.68 -19.31 -2.81
C SER A 133 -10.85 -19.55 -1.30
N PHE A 134 -11.78 -18.85 -0.70
CA PHE A 134 -12.55 -19.43 0.40
C PHE A 134 -13.52 -20.46 -0.22
N GLY A 135 -13.11 -21.69 -0.35
CA GLY A 135 -13.95 -22.75 -0.86
C GLY A 135 -13.21 -24.09 -0.87
N GLY A 136 -13.43 -24.91 0.14
CA GLY A 136 -13.09 -26.32 0.10
C GLY A 136 -12.20 -26.79 1.23
N ARG A 137 -12.80 -27.27 2.32
CA ARG A 137 -12.13 -28.25 3.19
C ARG A 137 -11.97 -29.52 2.38
N PRO A 138 -10.79 -30.12 2.34
CA PRO A 138 -10.70 -31.54 2.02
C PRO A 138 -11.23 -32.31 3.26
N GLU A 139 -12.10 -33.24 3.02
CA GLU A 139 -12.51 -34.31 3.96
C GLU A 139 -11.32 -35.19 4.37
#